data_f136645c487c1933bcb527b8dd6f3b04
#
_entry.id   f136645c487c1933bcb527b8dd6f3b04
#
_cell.length_a   1.000
_cell.length_b   1.000
_cell.length_c   1.000
_cell.angle_alpha   90.00
_cell.angle_beta   90.00
_cell.angle_gamma   90.00
#
_symmetry.space_group_name_H-M   'P 1'
#
loop_
_entity.id
_entity.type
_entity.pdbx_description
1 polymer ?
#
loop_
_entity_poly.entity_id
_entity_poly.type
_entity_poly.pdbx_seq_one_letter_code
_entity_poly.pdbx_strand_id
1 'polypeptide(L)'
;MNPKIIDNFLSHHELGHLQEAMLDDDFPWYWGPRVVPDEDSNCDPLDNWQLYHPFYQPPVIKDTPYFNILSPILEKLGVRSILRIKGNLKPRSIERIQHGYHVDFPWDDSLTAIFYVNSNNGLTVFEDGTEVQSVENRIIIFPVNLKHSGTTCTDAKRRVLINFNYF
;
A
#
# COMPACT_ATOMS: atom_id res chain seq x y z
N MET A 1 -19.02 5.18 -0.46
CA MET A 1 -19.04 3.71 -0.18
C MET A 1 -17.86 3.45 0.74
N ASN A 2 -18.08 2.91 1.94
CA ASN A 2 -17.02 2.70 2.91
C ASN A 2 -16.14 1.51 2.51
N PRO A 3 -14.83 1.56 2.72
CA PRO A 3 -13.93 0.43 2.51
C PRO A 3 -14.31 -0.72 3.45
N LYS A 4 -14.21 -1.97 2.95
CA LYS A 4 -14.29 -3.15 3.81
C LYS A 4 -12.98 -3.29 4.58
N ILE A 5 -13.03 -3.32 5.91
CA ILE A 5 -11.87 -3.42 6.79
C ILE A 5 -11.87 -4.82 7.43
N ILE A 6 -10.73 -5.50 7.41
CA ILE A 6 -10.55 -6.82 8.03
C ILE A 6 -9.26 -6.78 8.82
N ASP A 7 -9.35 -7.00 10.12
CA ASP A 7 -8.21 -7.16 11.03
C ASP A 7 -7.81 -8.63 11.14
N ASN A 8 -6.54 -8.88 11.52
CA ASN A 8 -5.98 -10.23 11.68
C ASN A 8 -6.17 -11.08 10.42
N PHE A 9 -5.89 -10.50 9.26
CA PHE A 9 -6.17 -11.10 7.95
C PHE A 9 -5.31 -12.35 7.68
N LEU A 10 -4.05 -12.31 8.07
CA LEU A 10 -3.10 -13.44 7.99
C LEU A 10 -3.00 -14.16 9.34
N SER A 11 -2.63 -15.42 9.33
CA SER A 11 -2.16 -16.11 10.54
C SER A 11 -0.84 -15.48 11.02
N HIS A 12 -0.47 -15.70 12.28
CA HIS A 12 0.79 -15.22 12.84
C HIS A 12 2.02 -15.69 12.04
N HIS A 13 1.99 -16.92 11.57
CA HIS A 13 3.07 -17.50 10.78
C HIS A 13 3.21 -16.80 9.41
N GLU A 14 2.09 -16.63 8.68
CA GLU A 14 2.08 -15.96 7.39
C GLU A 14 2.52 -14.49 7.51
N LEU A 15 2.03 -13.79 8.54
CA LEU A 15 2.44 -12.41 8.83
C LEU A 15 3.93 -12.32 9.16
N GLY A 16 4.43 -13.22 10.02
CA GLY A 16 5.85 -13.27 10.40
C GLY A 16 6.75 -13.39 9.18
N HIS A 17 6.48 -14.32 8.28
CA HIS A 17 7.25 -14.49 7.03
C HIS A 17 7.21 -13.23 6.14
N LEU A 18 6.06 -12.58 6.02
CA LEU A 18 5.92 -11.35 5.25
C LEU A 18 6.74 -10.21 5.87
N GLN A 19 6.66 -10.06 7.20
CA GLN A 19 7.39 -9.03 7.94
C GLN A 19 8.90 -9.28 7.94
N GLU A 20 9.36 -10.51 8.17
CA GLU A 20 10.77 -10.90 8.06
C GLU A 20 11.34 -10.52 6.69
N ALA A 21 10.60 -10.75 5.61
CA ALA A 21 11.05 -10.38 4.28
C ALA A 21 11.03 -8.86 4.05
N MET A 22 9.89 -8.19 4.27
CA MET A 22 9.71 -6.79 3.84
C MET A 22 10.31 -5.75 4.80
N LEU A 23 10.55 -6.13 6.06
CA LEU A 23 11.15 -5.23 7.05
C LEU A 23 12.65 -5.50 7.24
N ASP A 24 13.22 -6.45 6.51
CA ASP A 24 14.66 -6.70 6.45
C ASP A 24 15.41 -5.55 5.79
N ASP A 25 16.64 -5.30 6.20
CA ASP A 25 17.47 -4.22 5.67
C ASP A 25 17.93 -4.51 4.23
N ASP A 26 17.97 -5.78 3.81
CA ASP A 26 18.34 -6.22 2.45
C ASP A 26 17.13 -6.27 1.49
N PHE A 27 15.91 -6.00 1.94
CA PHE A 27 14.75 -5.97 1.04
C PHE A 27 14.89 -4.83 0.01
N PRO A 28 14.75 -5.11 -1.30
CA PRO A 28 15.05 -4.13 -2.34
C PRO A 28 13.96 -3.08 -2.48
N TRP A 29 14.11 -1.96 -1.82
CA TRP A 29 13.30 -0.76 -1.99
C TRP A 29 13.90 0.15 -3.05
N TYR A 30 13.09 0.57 -4.01
CA TYR A 30 13.50 1.44 -5.10
C TYR A 30 12.99 2.86 -4.88
N TRP A 31 13.75 3.85 -5.34
CA TRP A 31 13.35 5.25 -5.29
C TRP A 31 12.18 5.52 -6.23
N GLY A 32 11.07 6.04 -5.69
CA GLY A 32 9.91 6.55 -6.39
C GLY A 32 9.86 8.07 -6.26
N PRO A 33 10.15 8.82 -7.33
CA PRO A 33 10.29 10.27 -7.27
C PRO A 33 8.98 10.99 -6.97
N ARG A 34 7.84 10.28 -7.02
CA ARG A 34 6.51 10.83 -6.75
C ARG A 34 5.61 9.79 -6.08
N VAL A 35 4.74 10.26 -5.19
CA VAL A 35 3.61 9.48 -4.67
C VAL A 35 2.42 9.63 -5.61
N VAL A 36 2.12 10.87 -6.00
CA VAL A 36 1.09 11.26 -6.98
C VAL A 36 1.73 12.22 -8.01
N PRO A 37 1.11 12.44 -9.18
CA PRO A 37 1.52 13.51 -10.10
C PRO A 37 1.61 14.86 -9.37
N ASP A 38 2.54 15.72 -9.77
CA ASP A 38 2.80 16.98 -9.07
C ASP A 38 1.57 17.91 -9.08
N GLU A 39 0.78 17.87 -10.15
CA GLU A 39 -0.48 18.59 -10.29
C GLU A 39 -1.58 18.15 -9.31
N ASP A 40 -1.50 16.91 -8.81
CA ASP A 40 -2.44 16.33 -7.85
C ASP A 40 -1.88 16.37 -6.42
N SER A 41 -0.66 16.88 -6.23
CA SER A 41 0.01 16.89 -4.92
C SER A 41 -0.55 17.98 -4.01
N ASN A 42 -0.81 17.62 -2.74
CA ASN A 42 -1.22 18.54 -1.69
C ASN A 42 -0.07 18.91 -0.74
N CYS A 43 1.12 18.34 -0.93
CA CYS A 43 2.28 18.57 -0.09
C CYS A 43 3.39 19.30 -0.86
N ASP A 44 4.43 19.74 -0.14
CA ASP A 44 5.63 20.28 -0.75
C ASP A 44 6.19 19.27 -1.78
N PRO A 45 6.59 19.70 -2.99
CA PRO A 45 7.20 18.80 -3.98
C PRO A 45 8.38 17.99 -3.46
N LEU A 46 9.14 18.52 -2.49
CA LEU A 46 10.24 17.81 -1.84
C LEU A 46 9.78 16.66 -0.93
N ASP A 47 8.49 16.64 -0.54
CA ASP A 47 7.89 15.60 0.26
C ASP A 47 7.08 14.59 -0.59
N ASN A 48 6.85 14.89 -1.87
CA ASN A 48 6.07 14.04 -2.78
C ASN A 48 6.88 12.86 -3.34
N TRP A 49 7.43 12.03 -2.47
CA TRP A 49 8.22 10.85 -2.84
C TRP A 49 7.96 9.66 -1.92
N GLN A 50 8.40 8.48 -2.35
CA GLN A 50 8.32 7.25 -1.57
C GLN A 50 9.36 6.23 -2.02
N LEU A 51 9.60 5.21 -1.22
CA LEU A 51 10.24 3.99 -1.68
C LEU A 51 9.16 2.98 -2.10
N TYR A 52 9.45 2.17 -3.10
CA TYR A 52 8.53 1.15 -3.56
C TYR A 52 9.24 -0.14 -3.98
N HIS A 53 8.49 -1.25 -3.95
CA HIS A 53 8.90 -2.53 -4.53
C HIS A 53 7.81 -3.02 -5.48
N PRO A 54 8.11 -3.20 -6.80
CA PRO A 54 7.14 -3.74 -7.75
C PRO A 54 7.15 -5.26 -7.69
N PHE A 55 6.16 -5.86 -7.01
CA PHE A 55 5.97 -7.32 -7.05
C PHE A 55 5.40 -7.78 -8.40
N TYR A 56 4.49 -6.99 -8.96
CA TYR A 56 3.91 -7.22 -10.28
C TYR A 56 3.49 -5.88 -10.90
N GLN A 57 4.08 -5.52 -12.04
CA GLN A 57 3.79 -4.25 -12.72
C GLN A 57 3.95 -4.36 -14.24
N PRO A 58 2.88 -4.72 -14.99
CA PRO A 58 2.90 -4.74 -16.44
C PRO A 58 3.22 -3.34 -17.03
N PRO A 59 3.84 -3.25 -18.23
CA PRO A 59 4.35 -4.37 -19.04
C PRO A 59 5.70 -4.91 -18.58
N VAL A 60 6.34 -4.25 -17.60
CA VAL A 60 7.61 -4.67 -17.02
C VAL A 60 7.31 -5.61 -15.85
N ILE A 61 7.23 -6.92 -16.14
CA ILE A 61 7.21 -7.92 -15.09
C ILE A 61 8.67 -8.05 -14.63
N LYS A 62 9.00 -7.45 -13.50
CA LYS A 62 10.23 -7.81 -12.80
C LYS A 62 9.96 -9.12 -12.09
N ASP A 63 10.71 -10.15 -12.48
CA ASP A 63 10.71 -11.41 -11.73
C ASP A 63 11.35 -11.11 -10.37
N THR A 64 10.51 -11.01 -9.35
CA THR A 64 10.98 -10.78 -7.99
C THR A 64 10.90 -12.09 -7.21
N PRO A 65 12.00 -12.51 -6.54
CA PRO A 65 11.99 -13.70 -5.70
C PRO A 65 11.00 -13.59 -4.52
N TYR A 66 10.53 -12.37 -4.24
CA TYR A 66 9.62 -12.10 -3.13
C TYR A 66 8.13 -12.25 -3.50
N PHE A 67 7.77 -12.55 -4.76
CA PHE A 67 6.36 -12.65 -5.16
C PHE A 67 5.61 -13.72 -4.34
N ASN A 68 6.25 -14.84 -4.07
CA ASN A 68 5.63 -15.98 -3.38
C ASN A 68 5.19 -15.70 -1.94
N ILE A 69 5.79 -14.69 -1.27
CA ILE A 69 5.36 -14.30 0.09
C ILE A 69 3.94 -13.71 0.11
N LEU A 70 3.42 -13.32 -1.05
CA LEU A 70 2.08 -12.74 -1.22
C LEU A 70 0.99 -13.79 -1.42
N SER A 71 1.35 -15.06 -1.69
CA SER A 71 0.38 -16.13 -2.00
C SER A 71 -0.76 -16.24 -0.97
N PRO A 72 -0.52 -16.19 0.36
CA PRO A 72 -1.60 -16.27 1.33
C PRO A 72 -2.60 -15.10 1.23
N ILE A 73 -2.12 -13.90 0.88
CA ILE A 73 -2.99 -12.73 0.69
C ILE A 73 -3.83 -12.92 -0.58
N LEU A 74 -3.21 -13.30 -1.69
CA LEU A 74 -3.87 -13.49 -2.98
C LEU A 74 -4.96 -14.57 -2.91
N GLU A 75 -4.67 -15.69 -2.23
CA GLU A 75 -5.63 -16.79 -2.01
C GLU A 75 -6.84 -16.32 -1.19
N LYS A 76 -6.60 -15.63 -0.07
CA LYS A 76 -7.67 -15.14 0.81
C LYS A 76 -8.51 -14.02 0.16
N LEU A 77 -7.92 -13.23 -0.73
CA LEU A 77 -8.64 -12.23 -1.54
C LEU A 77 -9.44 -12.88 -2.67
N GLY A 78 -9.13 -14.12 -3.05
CA GLY A 78 -9.76 -14.80 -4.20
C GLY A 78 -9.40 -14.15 -5.54
N VAL A 79 -8.17 -13.66 -5.68
CA VAL A 79 -7.70 -12.95 -6.87
C VAL A 79 -7.78 -13.84 -8.11
N ARG A 80 -8.47 -13.36 -9.14
CA ARG A 80 -8.60 -14.06 -10.44
C ARG A 80 -7.62 -13.54 -11.47
N SER A 81 -7.32 -12.25 -11.44
CA SER A 81 -6.38 -11.59 -12.34
C SER A 81 -5.72 -10.41 -11.64
N ILE A 82 -4.42 -10.26 -11.79
CA ILE A 82 -3.63 -9.20 -11.17
C ILE A 82 -3.43 -8.07 -12.18
N LEU A 83 -3.73 -6.85 -11.77
CA LEU A 83 -3.43 -5.63 -12.51
C LEU A 83 -2.07 -5.07 -12.09
N ARG A 84 -1.85 -4.93 -10.77
CA ARG A 84 -0.60 -4.44 -10.20
C ARG A 84 -0.49 -4.89 -8.74
N ILE A 85 0.72 -5.19 -8.29
CA ILE A 85 1.03 -5.33 -6.86
C ILE A 85 2.28 -4.53 -6.56
N LYS A 86 2.18 -3.61 -5.61
CA LYS A 86 3.25 -2.69 -5.25
C LYS A 86 3.38 -2.57 -3.73
N GLY A 87 4.56 -2.91 -3.19
CA GLY A 87 4.95 -2.50 -1.84
C GLY A 87 5.29 -1.00 -1.83
N ASN A 88 4.86 -0.29 -0.79
CA ASN A 88 5.17 1.11 -0.58
C ASN A 88 5.77 1.27 0.82
N LEU A 89 6.86 2.02 0.91
CA LEU A 89 7.49 2.42 2.15
C LEU A 89 7.59 3.94 2.19
N LYS A 90 7.05 4.53 3.27
CA LYS A 90 7.24 5.95 3.58
C LYS A 90 8.04 6.06 4.88
N PRO A 91 9.20 6.73 4.86
CA PRO A 91 9.93 7.03 6.09
C PRO A 91 9.10 7.91 7.02
N ARG A 92 9.50 7.92 8.31
CA ARG A 92 8.97 8.84 9.30
C ARG A 92 9.21 10.29 8.89
N SER A 93 8.22 11.15 9.13
CA SER A 93 8.34 12.61 9.04
C SER A 93 8.16 13.27 10.42
N ILE A 94 8.55 14.53 10.55
CA ILE A 94 8.37 15.29 11.80
C ILE A 94 6.88 15.50 12.06
N GLU A 95 6.16 15.92 11.03
CA GLU A 95 4.71 16.07 11.01
C GLU A 95 4.10 15.08 10.01
N ARG A 96 2.85 14.68 10.23
CA ARG A 96 2.16 13.78 9.30
C ARG A 96 1.81 14.52 8.01
N ILE A 97 2.39 14.11 6.90
CA ILE A 97 2.19 14.68 5.57
C ILE A 97 1.14 13.85 4.85
N GLN A 98 0.08 14.48 4.40
CA GLN A 98 -0.91 13.86 3.53
C GLN A 98 -0.57 14.20 2.07
N HIS A 99 -0.50 13.16 1.22
CA HIS A 99 -0.30 13.34 -0.22
C HIS A 99 -1.62 13.63 -0.93
N GLY A 100 -1.56 13.92 -2.23
CA GLY A 100 -2.75 14.17 -3.03
C GLY A 100 -3.70 12.97 -3.15
N TYR A 101 -4.98 13.26 -3.36
CA TYR A 101 -5.98 12.24 -3.66
C TYR A 101 -5.81 11.73 -5.09
N HIS A 102 -5.90 10.41 -5.23
CA HIS A 102 -5.80 9.74 -6.53
C HIS A 102 -6.69 8.51 -6.60
N VAL A 103 -6.88 7.99 -7.79
CA VAL A 103 -7.41 6.65 -8.06
C VAL A 103 -6.27 5.77 -8.58
N ASP A 104 -6.29 4.48 -8.28
CA ASP A 104 -5.26 3.58 -8.76
C ASP A 104 -5.39 3.29 -10.26
N PHE A 105 -6.62 3.04 -10.71
CA PHE A 105 -6.98 2.83 -12.12
C PHE A 105 -8.39 3.39 -12.38
N PRO A 106 -8.68 3.83 -13.61
CA PRO A 106 -9.99 4.40 -13.95
C PRO A 106 -11.06 3.34 -14.30
N TRP A 107 -10.84 2.06 -14.04
CA TRP A 107 -11.73 0.96 -14.43
C TRP A 107 -12.74 0.63 -13.33
N ASP A 108 -13.98 0.32 -13.72
CA ASP A 108 -15.07 0.21 -12.74
C ASP A 108 -15.19 -1.16 -12.06
N ASP A 109 -14.71 -2.25 -12.68
CA ASP A 109 -14.98 -3.63 -12.23
C ASP A 109 -13.83 -4.27 -11.43
N SER A 110 -12.82 -3.49 -11.04
CA SER A 110 -11.68 -3.98 -10.31
C SER A 110 -11.60 -3.42 -8.89
N LEU A 111 -10.81 -4.09 -8.05
CA LEU A 111 -10.66 -3.77 -6.64
C LEU A 111 -9.23 -3.32 -6.32
N THR A 112 -9.13 -2.43 -5.35
CA THR A 112 -7.91 -2.17 -4.60
C THR A 112 -8.00 -2.83 -3.23
N ALA A 113 -6.94 -3.55 -2.83
CA ALA A 113 -6.73 -3.93 -1.45
C ALA A 113 -5.41 -3.33 -0.95
N ILE A 114 -5.43 -2.75 0.27
CA ILE A 114 -4.23 -2.26 0.94
C ILE A 114 -4.01 -3.09 2.19
N PHE A 115 -2.89 -3.82 2.23
CA PHE A 115 -2.45 -4.58 3.40
C PHE A 115 -1.38 -3.80 4.16
N TYR A 116 -1.59 -3.58 5.47
CA TYR A 116 -0.64 -2.88 6.32
C TYR A 116 0.32 -3.87 6.98
N VAL A 117 1.61 -3.73 6.67
CA VAL A 117 2.66 -4.64 7.13
C VAL A 117 3.08 -4.34 8.58
N ASN A 118 2.97 -3.08 9.01
CA ASN A 118 3.31 -2.66 10.36
C ASN A 118 2.35 -1.61 10.91
N SER A 119 2.20 -1.57 12.24
CA SER A 119 1.39 -0.58 12.92
C SER A 119 2.10 0.76 13.03
N ASN A 120 1.37 1.85 12.80
CA ASN A 120 1.80 3.23 12.97
C ASN A 120 0.61 4.20 12.89
N ASN A 121 0.82 5.48 13.19
CA ASN A 121 -0.23 6.50 13.12
C ASN A 121 -0.49 7.08 11.71
N GLY A 122 0.14 6.52 10.69
CA GLY A 122 -0.16 6.88 9.30
C GLY A 122 -1.55 6.41 8.86
N LEU A 123 -2.16 7.14 7.95
CA LEU A 123 -3.55 6.93 7.53
C LEU A 123 -3.65 6.63 6.02
N THR A 124 -4.69 5.89 5.67
CA THR A 124 -5.32 5.97 4.35
C THR A 124 -6.59 6.79 4.50
N VAL A 125 -6.70 7.87 3.73
CA VAL A 125 -7.78 8.85 3.83
C VAL A 125 -8.58 8.82 2.53
N PHE A 126 -9.90 8.72 2.62
CA PHE A 126 -10.80 8.76 1.49
C PHE A 126 -11.39 10.16 1.30
N GLU A 127 -11.85 10.49 0.09
CA GLU A 127 -12.37 11.83 -0.25
C GLU A 127 -13.61 12.22 0.59
N ASP A 128 -14.37 11.26 1.08
CA ASP A 128 -15.51 11.47 1.97
C ASP A 128 -15.14 11.74 3.43
N GLY A 129 -13.84 11.81 3.74
CA GLY A 129 -13.32 12.05 5.09
C GLY A 129 -13.14 10.76 5.92
N THR A 130 -13.45 9.58 5.37
CA THR A 130 -13.18 8.31 6.05
C THR A 130 -11.68 8.11 6.19
N GLU A 131 -11.22 7.82 7.41
CA GLU A 131 -9.82 7.57 7.74
C GLU A 131 -9.62 6.14 8.22
N VAL A 132 -8.59 5.47 7.70
CA VAL A 132 -8.20 4.13 8.16
C VAL A 132 -6.75 4.14 8.61
N GLN A 133 -6.54 3.83 9.89
CA GLN A 133 -5.22 3.77 10.52
C GLN A 133 -4.44 2.52 10.04
N SER A 134 -3.14 2.69 9.87
CA SER A 134 -2.21 1.59 9.60
C SER A 134 -2.03 0.72 10.84
N VAL A 135 -2.75 -0.38 10.89
CA VAL A 135 -2.63 -1.43 11.92
C VAL A 135 -2.06 -2.68 11.23
N GLU A 136 -1.01 -3.26 11.80
CA GLU A 136 -0.42 -4.46 11.23
C GLU A 136 -1.46 -5.57 11.07
N ASN A 137 -1.33 -6.37 10.02
CA ASN A 137 -2.25 -7.45 9.69
C ASN A 137 -3.70 -6.99 9.41
N ARG A 138 -3.90 -5.69 9.15
CA ARG A 138 -5.15 -5.15 8.64
C ARG A 138 -5.10 -5.08 7.12
N ILE A 139 -6.21 -5.44 6.48
CA ILE A 139 -6.42 -5.19 5.06
C ILE A 139 -7.69 -4.37 4.88
N ILE A 140 -7.66 -3.43 3.92
CA ILE A 140 -8.85 -2.70 3.45
C ILE A 140 -9.08 -3.01 1.99
N ILE A 141 -10.35 -3.15 1.59
CA ILE A 141 -10.76 -3.49 0.22
C ILE A 141 -11.81 -2.49 -0.24
N PHE A 142 -11.62 -1.91 -1.43
CA PHE A 142 -12.51 -0.91 -2.01
C PHE A 142 -12.42 -0.90 -3.54
N PRO A 143 -13.40 -0.30 -4.26
CA PRO A 143 -13.33 -0.14 -5.71
C PRO A 143 -12.08 0.64 -6.13
N VAL A 144 -11.41 0.20 -7.18
CA VAL A 144 -10.14 0.77 -7.65
C VAL A 144 -10.22 2.24 -8.04
N ASN A 145 -11.41 2.71 -8.45
CA ASN A 145 -11.71 4.09 -8.84
C ASN A 145 -12.12 4.98 -7.65
N LEU A 146 -12.13 4.46 -6.41
CA LEU A 146 -12.41 5.27 -5.23
C LEU A 146 -11.20 6.15 -4.88
N LYS A 147 -11.41 7.46 -4.88
CA LYS A 147 -10.37 8.43 -4.55
C LYS A 147 -9.90 8.28 -3.10
N HIS A 148 -8.62 8.11 -2.96
CA HIS A 148 -7.96 7.95 -1.67
C HIS A 148 -6.58 8.60 -1.66
N SER A 149 -6.05 8.80 -0.47
CA SER A 149 -4.74 9.39 -0.21
C SER A 149 -4.04 8.60 0.90
N GLY A 150 -2.72 8.64 0.92
CA GLY A 150 -1.93 8.09 2.00
C GLY A 150 -1.17 9.19 2.74
N THR A 151 -0.91 8.99 4.04
CA THR A 151 -0.05 9.87 4.81
C THR A 151 1.28 9.22 5.16
N THR A 152 2.25 10.02 5.60
CA THR A 152 3.42 9.55 6.37
C THR A 152 3.00 9.14 7.78
N CYS A 153 3.95 8.67 8.60
CA CYS A 153 3.78 8.43 10.03
C CYS A 153 4.80 9.23 10.83
N THR A 154 4.53 9.43 12.15
CA THR A 154 5.40 10.19 13.06
C THR A 154 5.89 9.37 14.26
N ASP A 155 5.30 8.21 14.52
CA ASP A 155 5.49 7.36 15.69
C ASP A 155 6.25 6.05 15.42
N ALA A 156 6.55 5.76 14.16
CA ALA A 156 7.33 4.59 13.74
C ALA A 156 8.44 5.01 12.75
N LYS A 157 9.53 4.25 12.62
CA LYS A 157 10.62 4.56 11.69
C LYS A 157 10.15 4.64 10.23
N ARG A 158 9.16 3.84 9.89
CA ARG A 158 8.62 3.71 8.53
C ARG A 158 7.18 3.22 8.55
N ARG A 159 6.42 3.60 7.53
CA ARG A 159 5.11 3.05 7.22
C ARG A 159 5.24 2.16 6.00
N VAL A 160 4.92 0.86 6.15
CA VAL A 160 5.01 -0.14 5.08
C VAL A 160 3.65 -0.74 4.81
N LEU A 161 3.26 -0.76 3.54
CA LEU A 161 2.01 -1.36 3.07
C LEU A 161 2.18 -1.99 1.69
N ILE A 162 1.26 -2.86 1.32
CA ILE A 162 1.19 -3.47 -0.01
C ILE A 162 -0.14 -3.10 -0.64
N ASN A 163 -0.08 -2.55 -1.85
CA ASN A 163 -1.23 -2.20 -2.66
C ASN A 163 -1.44 -3.28 -3.73
N PHE A 164 -2.61 -3.90 -3.75
CA PHE A 164 -3.07 -4.90 -4.71
C PHE A 164 -4.17 -4.30 -5.56
N ASN A 165 -4.01 -4.32 -6.88
CA ASN A 165 -5.07 -3.99 -7.82
C ASN A 165 -5.40 -5.24 -8.64
N TYR A 166 -6.66 -5.68 -8.63
CA TYR A 166 -7.03 -7.01 -9.11
C TYR A 166 -8.51 -7.15 -9.47
N PHE A 167 -8.82 -8.27 -10.18
CA PHE A 167 -10.18 -8.77 -10.43
C PHE A 167 -10.45 -10.05 -9.67
#